data_2aa9658b863d88c1c7dc5e93b1a9cf51
#
_entry.id   2aa9658b863d88c1c7dc5e93b1a9cf51
#
_cell.length_a   1.000
_cell.length_b   1.000
_cell.length_c   1.000
_cell.angle_alpha   90.00
_cell.angle_beta   90.00
_cell.angle_gamma   90.00
#
_symmetry.space_group_name_H-M   'P 1'
#
loop_
_entity.id
_entity.type
_entity.pdbx_description
1 polymer ?
#
loop_
_entity_poly.entity_id
_entity_poly.type
_entity_poly.pdbx_seq_one_letter_code
_entity_poly.pdbx_strand_id
1 'polypeptide(L)' 'MTKRKMADPDDGLFKPGSKLKHIKTGGFYQVLLLANIEATLEPAYVYESMQSNDFWIRPKTEMEDGRFELISF' A
#
# COMPACT_ATOMS: atom_id res chain seq x y z
N MET A 1 -24.48 18.55 -2.21
CA MET A 1 -23.77 17.63 -1.32
C MET A 1 -22.34 17.43 -1.81
N THR A 2 -21.42 17.53 -0.89
CA THR A 2 -20.03 17.31 -1.25
C THR A 2 -19.74 15.82 -1.29
N LYS A 3 -19.27 15.37 -2.40
CA LYS A 3 -18.90 13.98 -2.55
C LYS A 3 -17.48 13.79 -2.01
N ARG A 4 -17.33 12.89 -1.05
CA ARG A 4 -16.03 12.59 -0.50
C ARG A 4 -15.21 11.78 -1.49
N LYS A 5 -13.98 12.20 -1.70
CA LYS A 5 -13.09 11.48 -2.60
C LYS A 5 -12.56 10.24 -1.91
N MET A 6 -12.81 9.10 -2.50
CA MET A 6 -12.32 7.82 -2.01
C MET A 6 -11.03 7.46 -2.74
N ALA A 7 -10.19 6.67 -2.10
CA ALA A 7 -8.97 6.18 -2.74
C ALA A 7 -9.34 5.26 -3.91
N ASP A 8 -8.66 5.47 -5.02
CA ASP A 8 -8.77 4.61 -6.18
C ASP A 8 -7.61 3.62 -6.15
N PRO A 9 -7.81 2.35 -6.49
CA PRO A 9 -6.71 1.38 -6.50
C PRO A 9 -5.51 1.81 -7.33
N ASP A 10 -5.72 2.68 -8.33
CA ASP A 10 -4.64 3.15 -9.20
C ASP A 10 -4.10 4.52 -8.81
N ASP A 11 -4.58 5.10 -7.71
CA ASP A 11 -4.27 6.48 -7.34
C ASP A 11 -3.03 6.62 -6.47
N GLY A 12 -2.40 5.55 -6.08
CA GLY A 12 -1.20 5.58 -5.25
C GLY A 12 0.07 5.53 -6.07
N LEU A 13 1.20 5.79 -5.38
CA LEU A 13 2.51 5.68 -5.98
C LEU A 13 2.78 4.23 -6.42
N PHE A 14 2.30 3.27 -5.64
CA PHE A 14 2.48 1.85 -5.92
C PHE A 14 1.18 1.28 -6.45
N LYS A 15 1.19 0.82 -7.68
CA LYS A 15 -0.02 0.27 -8.31
C LYS A 15 -0.25 -1.18 -7.87
N PRO A 16 -1.49 -1.67 -7.96
CA PRO A 16 -1.76 -3.08 -7.67
C PRO A 16 -0.83 -3.99 -8.47
N GLY A 17 -0.27 -4.99 -7.79
CA GLY A 17 0.69 -5.89 -8.39
C GLY A 17 2.14 -5.48 -8.22
N SER A 18 2.40 -4.25 -7.75
CA SER A 18 3.76 -3.78 -7.50
C SER A 18 4.43 -4.64 -6.46
N LYS A 19 5.70 -4.98 -6.70
CA LYS A 19 6.52 -5.71 -5.73
C LYS A 19 7.46 -4.73 -5.06
N LEU A 20 7.49 -4.79 -3.73
CA LEU A 20 8.22 -3.84 -2.90
C LEU A 20 9.20 -4.57 -2.01
N LYS A 21 10.26 -3.85 -1.64
CA LYS A 21 11.20 -4.31 -0.62
C LYS A 21 11.16 -3.31 0.53
N HIS A 22 10.96 -3.82 1.75
CA HIS A 22 11.08 -3.00 2.94
C HIS A 22 12.56 -2.83 3.24
N ILE A 23 13.06 -1.60 3.14
CA ILE A 23 14.50 -1.35 3.15
C ILE A 23 15.13 -1.79 4.47
N LYS A 24 14.49 -1.47 5.58
CA LYS A 24 15.04 -1.74 6.90
C LYS A 24 15.13 -3.24 7.20
N THR A 25 14.11 -4.00 6.84
CA THR A 25 14.03 -5.42 7.20
C THR A 25 14.44 -6.35 6.08
N GLY A 26 14.45 -5.87 4.84
CA GLY A 26 14.73 -6.69 3.66
C GLY A 26 13.57 -7.55 3.21
N GLY A 27 12.40 -7.44 3.84
CA GLY A 27 11.23 -8.23 3.46
C GLY A 27 10.65 -7.80 2.11
N PHE A 28 10.09 -8.76 1.38
CA PHE A 28 9.45 -8.52 0.09
C PHE A 28 7.95 -8.62 0.22
N TYR A 29 7.26 -7.72 -0.48
CA TYR A 29 5.80 -7.57 -0.39
C TYR A 29 5.22 -7.31 -1.76
N GLN A 30 3.94 -7.62 -1.91
CA GLN A 30 3.20 -7.30 -3.14
C GLN A 30 1.99 -6.48 -2.78
N VAL A 31 1.82 -5.34 -3.45
CA VAL A 31 0.67 -4.47 -3.27
C VAL A 31 -0.54 -5.13 -3.90
N LEU A 32 -1.65 -5.20 -3.16
CA LEU A 32 -2.90 -5.75 -3.67
C LEU A 32 -3.82 -4.65 -4.14
N LEU A 33 -4.01 -3.62 -3.30
CA LEU A 33 -4.86 -2.50 -3.66
C LEU A 33 -4.63 -1.34 -2.70
N LEU A 34 -5.17 -0.19 -3.06
CA LEU A 34 -5.24 0.98 -2.21
C LEU A 34 -6.70 1.10 -1.74
N ALA A 35 -6.89 1.21 -0.44
CA ALA A 35 -8.22 1.25 0.16
C ALA A 35 -8.34 2.48 1.05
N ASN A 36 -9.53 2.67 1.61
CA ASN A 36 -9.75 3.71 2.61
C ASN A 36 -10.01 3.07 3.96
N ILE A 37 -9.38 3.61 5.00
CA ILE A 37 -9.70 3.20 6.35
C ILE A 37 -11.05 3.83 6.67
N GLU A 38 -12.05 3.00 6.96
CA GLU A 38 -13.42 3.49 7.08
C GLU A 38 -13.57 4.55 8.18
N ALA A 39 -12.93 4.34 9.31
CA ALA A 39 -13.09 5.23 10.46
C ALA A 39 -12.59 6.65 10.18
N THR A 40 -11.52 6.79 9.41
CA THR A 40 -10.87 8.08 9.19
C THR A 40 -10.93 8.55 7.74
N LEU A 41 -11.22 7.62 6.82
CA LEU A 41 -11.17 7.80 5.38
C LEU A 41 -9.78 8.11 4.87
N GLU A 42 -8.78 7.80 5.67
CA GLU A 42 -7.39 7.88 5.25
C GLU A 42 -7.09 6.76 4.27
N PRO A 43 -6.42 7.05 3.13
CA PRO A 43 -6.03 5.99 2.21
C PRO A 43 -4.94 5.12 2.82
N ALA A 44 -5.00 3.82 2.53
CA ALA A 44 -4.06 2.85 3.05
C ALA A 44 -3.83 1.77 2.01
N TYR A 45 -2.60 1.26 1.95
CA TYR A 45 -2.29 0.14 1.09
C TYR A 45 -2.62 -1.17 1.79
N VAL A 46 -3.19 -2.09 1.01
CA VAL A 46 -3.32 -3.48 1.41
C VAL A 46 -2.27 -4.26 0.63
N TYR A 47 -1.42 -4.97 1.33
CA TYR A 47 -0.31 -5.66 0.71
C TYR A 47 -0.02 -6.97 1.42
N GLU A 48 0.70 -7.84 0.74
CA GLU A 48 0.93 -9.20 1.19
C GLU A 48 2.44 -9.45 1.29
N SER A 49 2.86 -10.11 2.39
CA SER A 49 4.24 -10.57 2.51
C SER A 49 4.46 -11.71 1.55
N MET A 50 5.53 -11.64 0.77
CA MET A 50 5.85 -12.71 -0.16
C MET A 50 6.57 -13.87 0.52
N GLN A 51 7.00 -13.70 1.77
CA GLN A 51 7.61 -14.77 2.55
C GLN A 51 6.59 -15.54 3.37
N SER A 52 5.70 -14.82 4.08
CA SER A 52 4.77 -15.44 5.02
C SER A 52 3.34 -15.50 4.52
N ASN A 53 3.02 -14.77 3.44
CA ASN A 53 1.67 -14.63 2.90
C ASN A 53 0.69 -13.99 3.87
N ASP A 54 1.20 -13.27 4.88
CA ASP A 54 0.35 -12.45 5.73
C ASP A 54 -0.09 -11.21 4.97
N PHE A 55 -1.31 -10.76 5.26
CA PHE A 55 -1.83 -9.52 4.69
C PHE A 55 -1.65 -8.39 5.69
N TRP A 56 -1.24 -7.24 5.18
CA TRP A 56 -0.95 -6.06 5.99
C TRP A 56 -1.65 -4.85 5.43
N ILE A 57 -1.95 -3.90 6.30
CA ILE A 57 -2.50 -2.59 5.92
C ILE A 57 -1.63 -1.54 6.56
N ARG A 58 -1.24 -0.53 5.76
CA ARG A 58 -0.44 0.58 6.26
C ARG A 58 -0.91 1.86 5.59
N PRO A 59 -0.99 2.99 6.33
CA PRO A 59 -1.39 4.25 5.72
C PRO A 59 -0.52 4.60 4.50
N LYS A 60 -1.16 5.19 3.50
CA LYS A 60 -0.49 5.58 2.26
C LYS A 60 0.73 6.47 2.53
N THR A 61 0.60 7.42 3.47
CA THR A 61 1.70 8.32 3.79
C THR A 61 2.93 7.58 4.28
N GLU A 62 2.74 6.50 5.03
CA GLU A 62 3.86 5.71 5.52
C GLU A 62 4.43 4.79 4.45
N MET A 63 3.57 4.27 3.58
CA MET A 63 4.06 3.43 2.48
C MET A 63 4.91 4.23 1.50
N GLU A 64 4.62 5.51 1.33
CA GLU A 64 5.27 6.34 0.32
C GLU A 64 6.35 7.26 0.89
N ASP A 65 6.76 7.04 2.13
CA ASP A 65 7.72 7.93 2.78
C ASP A 65 9.18 7.49 2.64
N GLY A 66 9.45 6.51 1.80
CA GLY A 66 10.80 6.05 1.52
C GLY A 66 11.18 4.76 2.20
N ARG A 67 10.33 4.20 3.06
CA ARG A 67 10.66 2.93 3.74
C ARG A 67 10.50 1.72 2.84
N PHE A 68 9.81 1.85 1.71
CA PHE A 68 9.66 0.78 0.72
C PHE A 68 10.27 1.19 -0.60
N GLU A 69 10.91 0.23 -1.25
CA GLU A 69 11.50 0.43 -2.57
C GLU A 69 10.72 -0.38 -3.60
N LEU A 70 10.33 0.26 -4.71
CA LEU A 70 9.65 -0.44 -5.79
C LEU A 70 10.66 -1.32 -6.53
N ILE A 71 10.38 -2.62 -6.58
CA ILE A 71 11.23 -3.58 -7.28
C ILE A 71 10.71 -3.81 -8.70
N SER A 72 9.40 -4.07 -8.81
CA SER A 72 8.80 -4.32 -10.12
C SER A 72 7.29 -4.22 -10.02
N PHE A 73 6.66 -4.21 -11.16
CA PHE A 73 5.22 -4.32 -11.28
C PHE A 73 4.83 -5.76 -11.52
#